data_418a19a7bd8d1e712323a31f9ad56685
#
_entry.id   418a19a7bd8d1e712323a31f9ad56685
#
_cell.length_a   1.000
_cell.length_b   1.000
_cell.length_c   1.000
_cell.angle_alpha   90.00
_cell.angle_beta   90.00
_cell.angle_gamma   90.00
#
_symmetry.space_group_name_H-M   'P 1'
#
loop_
_entity.id
_entity.type
_entity.pdbx_description
1 polymer ?
#
loop_
_entity_poly.entity_id
_entity_poly.type
_entity_poly.pdbx_seq_one_letter_code
_entity_poly.pdbx_strand_id
1 'polypeptide(L)'
;MKKTTAGIIILVISILGFACFLTLNSKLDKKEAKKEKEIPVYSIHADYNLNVDNPNEVVGGSDYVFVGKVTENTGTTYKDKTPLEQEDGSFKYVGEAFTNYKIKVLYNLKNELVTDKEISLAKQGGIREDGSAYDIFEDDLLPEIGKVYIFNAYTQDDGSLLVSGANSTISFDEKTHNIDTQKELAKTEEVQRYENAVDNQILIEDNNLKSDFDVSQLQ
;
A
#
# COMPACT_ATOMS: atom_id res chain seq x y z
N MET A 1 41.21 -3.99 62.84
CA MET A 1 39.79 -4.34 62.66
C MET A 1 38.95 -3.20 62.08
N LYS A 2 39.38 -2.52 60.96
CA LYS A 2 38.61 -1.42 60.32
C LYS A 2 38.28 -1.66 58.82
N LYS A 3 38.69 -2.81 58.29
CA LYS A 3 38.47 -3.11 56.86
C LYS A 3 37.22 -3.99 56.56
N THR A 4 36.59 -4.61 57.52
CA THR A 4 35.45 -5.50 57.39
C THR A 4 34.08 -4.76 57.35
N THR A 5 33.98 -3.62 58.03
CA THR A 5 32.76 -2.84 58.11
C THR A 5 32.42 -2.09 56.80
N ALA A 6 33.46 -1.63 56.08
CA ALA A 6 33.22 -0.95 54.77
C ALA A 6 32.71 -1.90 53.66
N GLY A 7 33.21 -3.16 53.68
CA GLY A 7 32.74 -4.17 52.69
C GLY A 7 31.28 -4.60 52.87
N ILE A 8 30.82 -4.67 54.12
CA ILE A 8 29.44 -5.05 54.44
C ILE A 8 28.46 -3.93 54.07
N ILE A 9 28.83 -2.66 54.25
CA ILE A 9 27.98 -1.51 53.88
C ILE A 9 27.83 -1.42 52.37
N ILE A 10 28.88 -1.65 51.60
CA ILE A 10 28.80 -1.65 50.11
C ILE A 10 27.92 -2.79 49.60
N LEU A 11 27.99 -3.98 50.22
CA LEU A 11 27.15 -5.11 49.83
C LEU A 11 25.66 -4.86 50.12
N VAL A 12 25.34 -4.24 51.26
CA VAL A 12 23.95 -3.92 51.64
C VAL A 12 23.36 -2.85 50.69
N ILE A 13 24.15 -1.85 50.30
CA ILE A 13 23.69 -0.81 49.33
C ILE A 13 23.46 -1.40 47.95
N SER A 14 24.28 -2.35 47.48
CA SER A 14 24.10 -3.02 46.19
C SER A 14 22.87 -3.92 46.18
N ILE A 15 22.56 -4.61 47.29
CA ILE A 15 21.36 -5.46 47.40
C ILE A 15 20.09 -4.60 47.44
N LEU A 16 20.09 -3.48 48.15
CA LEU A 16 18.96 -2.54 48.20
C LEU A 16 18.74 -1.85 46.84
N GLY A 17 19.82 -1.49 46.12
CA GLY A 17 19.73 -0.92 44.77
C GLY A 17 19.16 -1.91 43.75
N PHE A 18 19.59 -3.18 43.83
CA PHE A 18 19.09 -4.23 42.96
C PHE A 18 17.62 -4.59 43.22
N ALA A 19 17.24 -4.64 44.53
CA ALA A 19 15.84 -4.85 44.89
C ALA A 19 14.90 -3.70 44.43
N CYS A 20 15.37 -2.43 44.54
CA CYS A 20 14.65 -1.27 44.03
C CYS A 20 14.55 -1.29 42.49
N PHE A 21 15.58 -1.74 41.77
CA PHE A 21 15.60 -1.87 40.34
C PHE A 21 14.61 -2.95 39.87
N LEU A 22 14.52 -4.10 40.52
CA LEU A 22 13.57 -5.17 40.24
C LEU A 22 12.14 -4.76 40.51
N THR A 23 11.87 -3.99 41.56
CA THR A 23 10.52 -3.51 41.88
C THR A 23 10.06 -2.39 40.95
N LEU A 24 10.97 -1.57 40.43
CA LEU A 24 10.68 -0.56 39.42
C LEU A 24 10.37 -1.20 38.08
N ASN A 25 11.14 -2.20 37.63
CA ASN A 25 10.86 -2.95 36.39
C ASN A 25 9.55 -3.74 36.51
N SER A 26 9.23 -4.35 37.63
CA SER A 26 7.99 -5.08 37.81
C SER A 26 6.72 -4.18 37.84
N LYS A 27 6.87 -2.86 38.06
CA LYS A 27 5.80 -1.88 37.93
C LYS A 27 5.65 -1.30 36.53
N LEU A 28 6.71 -1.38 35.69
CA LEU A 28 6.68 -0.95 34.30
C LEU A 28 6.02 -2.00 33.36
N ASP A 29 6.09 -3.29 33.72
CA ASP A 29 5.52 -4.38 32.92
C ASP A 29 4.02 -4.59 33.07
N LYS A 30 3.31 -3.75 33.86
CA LYS A 30 1.86 -3.75 33.99
C LYS A 30 1.16 -2.57 33.28
N LYS A 31 1.74 -2.00 32.23
CA LYS A 31 0.92 -1.42 31.18
C LYS A 31 0.40 -2.60 30.37
N GLU A 32 -0.82 -3.02 30.61
CA GLU A 32 -1.57 -3.84 29.65
C GLU A 32 -1.35 -3.22 28.28
N ALA A 33 -0.62 -3.92 27.42
CA ALA A 33 -0.61 -3.62 26.01
C ALA A 33 -2.07 -3.68 25.59
N LYS A 34 -2.69 -2.52 25.37
CA LYS A 34 -4.01 -2.42 24.78
C LYS A 34 -3.87 -3.20 23.48
N LYS A 35 -4.46 -4.41 23.42
CA LYS A 35 -4.52 -5.17 22.18
C LYS A 35 -5.18 -4.23 21.18
N GLU A 36 -4.38 -3.70 20.28
CA GLU A 36 -4.89 -2.91 19.18
C GLU A 36 -5.90 -3.79 18.48
N LYS A 37 -7.15 -3.35 18.42
CA LYS A 37 -8.23 -4.15 17.85
C LYS A 37 -7.92 -4.24 16.37
N GLU A 38 -7.56 -5.42 15.92
CA GLU A 38 -7.26 -5.69 14.51
C GLU A 38 -8.49 -5.29 13.67
N ILE A 39 -8.30 -4.36 12.75
CA ILE A 39 -9.37 -3.88 11.87
C ILE A 39 -9.61 -4.98 10.84
N PRO A 40 -10.86 -5.51 10.71
CA PRO A 40 -11.14 -6.56 9.74
C PRO A 40 -10.96 -6.09 8.29
N VAL A 41 -10.61 -7.04 7.42
CA VAL A 41 -10.51 -6.83 5.97
C VAL A 41 -11.62 -7.63 5.30
N TYR A 42 -12.37 -6.99 4.40
CA TYR A 42 -13.39 -7.62 3.56
C TYR A 42 -12.95 -7.56 2.10
N SER A 43 -13.14 -8.68 1.39
CA SER A 43 -12.87 -8.76 -0.04
C SER A 43 -14.02 -8.14 -0.85
N ILE A 44 -13.64 -7.27 -1.80
CA ILE A 44 -14.54 -6.80 -2.85
C ILE A 44 -14.49 -7.84 -3.97
N HIS A 45 -15.64 -8.41 -4.31
CA HIS A 45 -15.81 -9.29 -5.46
C HIS A 45 -16.40 -8.49 -6.61
N ALA A 46 -15.83 -8.60 -7.80
CA ALA A 46 -16.31 -7.94 -9.00
C ALA A 46 -16.31 -8.90 -10.18
N ASP A 47 -17.25 -8.70 -11.10
CA ASP A 47 -17.23 -9.38 -12.38
C ASP A 47 -16.36 -8.56 -13.35
N TYR A 48 -15.44 -9.25 -14.02
CA TYR A 48 -14.52 -8.64 -14.99
C TYR A 48 -14.87 -9.10 -16.41
N ASN A 49 -14.71 -8.20 -17.38
CA ASN A 49 -14.81 -8.52 -18.81
C ASN A 49 -13.49 -9.04 -19.39
N LEU A 50 -12.49 -9.26 -18.55
CA LEU A 50 -11.16 -9.78 -18.88
C LEU A 50 -10.77 -10.85 -17.88
N ASN A 51 -9.82 -11.72 -18.24
CA ASN A 51 -9.24 -12.68 -17.31
C ASN A 51 -8.14 -11.98 -16.47
N VAL A 52 -8.47 -11.63 -15.23
CA VAL A 52 -7.57 -10.94 -14.28
C VAL A 52 -6.35 -11.80 -13.88
N ASP A 53 -6.38 -13.11 -14.10
CA ASP A 53 -5.25 -14.02 -13.85
C ASP A 53 -4.28 -14.08 -15.04
N ASN A 54 -4.66 -13.48 -16.19
CA ASN A 54 -3.82 -13.42 -17.36
C ASN A 54 -3.15 -12.04 -17.48
N PRO A 55 -1.84 -11.92 -17.20
CA PRO A 55 -1.15 -10.63 -17.28
C PRO A 55 -1.29 -9.94 -18.65
N ASN A 56 -1.38 -10.71 -19.75
CA ASN A 56 -1.53 -10.14 -21.10
C ASN A 56 -2.85 -9.39 -21.27
N GLU A 57 -3.92 -9.86 -20.62
CA GLU A 57 -5.23 -9.20 -20.63
C GLU A 57 -5.25 -8.00 -19.69
N VAL A 58 -4.69 -8.17 -18.45
CA VAL A 58 -4.59 -7.07 -17.48
C VAL A 58 -3.80 -5.90 -18.05
N VAL A 59 -2.64 -6.16 -18.64
CA VAL A 59 -1.80 -5.14 -19.29
C VAL A 59 -2.51 -4.56 -20.51
N GLY A 60 -3.23 -5.41 -21.30
CA GLY A 60 -4.00 -4.98 -22.46
C GLY A 60 -5.09 -3.98 -22.14
N GLY A 61 -5.76 -4.15 -20.98
CA GLY A 61 -6.80 -3.25 -20.48
C GLY A 61 -6.28 -2.02 -19.73
N SER A 62 -5.00 -1.97 -19.35
CA SER A 62 -4.42 -0.86 -18.59
C SER A 62 -3.84 0.21 -19.52
N ASP A 63 -3.99 1.50 -19.17
CA ASP A 63 -3.37 2.59 -19.93
C ASP A 63 -1.87 2.70 -19.62
N TYR A 64 -1.49 2.52 -18.36
CA TYR A 64 -0.10 2.56 -17.91
C TYR A 64 0.25 1.33 -17.09
N VAL A 65 1.43 0.76 -17.34
CA VAL A 65 2.03 -0.27 -16.49
C VAL A 65 3.42 0.17 -16.11
N PHE A 66 3.70 0.26 -14.82
CA PHE A 66 4.97 0.79 -14.34
C PHE A 66 5.39 0.20 -13.00
N VAL A 67 6.68 0.19 -12.74
CA VAL A 67 7.23 -0.07 -11.42
C VAL A 67 7.34 1.24 -10.66
N GLY A 68 6.76 1.29 -9.47
CA GLY A 68 6.76 2.48 -8.63
C GLY A 68 7.06 2.17 -7.17
N LYS A 69 7.74 3.12 -6.51
CA LYS A 69 7.95 3.10 -5.06
C LYS A 69 6.95 4.02 -4.39
N VAL A 70 6.24 3.49 -3.41
CA VAL A 70 5.31 4.28 -2.59
C VAL A 70 6.10 5.19 -1.66
N THR A 71 5.93 6.51 -1.78
CA THR A 71 6.63 7.49 -0.94
C THR A 71 5.75 8.04 0.16
N GLU A 72 4.44 8.14 -0.09
CA GLU A 72 3.48 8.68 0.87
C GLU A 72 2.09 8.04 0.67
N ASN A 73 1.34 7.85 1.76
CA ASN A 73 -0.10 7.65 1.76
C ASN A 73 -0.76 8.96 2.21
N THR A 74 -1.48 9.62 1.29
CA THR A 74 -2.08 10.93 1.53
C THR A 74 -3.51 10.86 2.09
N GLY A 75 -3.97 9.67 2.45
CA GLY A 75 -5.28 9.42 3.06
C GLY A 75 -6.28 8.77 2.12
N THR A 76 -7.51 8.65 2.59
CA THR A 76 -8.61 7.98 1.86
C THR A 76 -9.68 8.99 1.49
N THR A 77 -10.14 8.96 0.24
CA THR A 77 -11.32 9.69 -0.24
C THR A 77 -12.47 8.72 -0.46
N TYR A 78 -13.72 9.22 -0.38
CA TYR A 78 -14.92 8.41 -0.51
C TYR A 78 -15.79 8.96 -1.63
N LYS A 79 -16.03 8.12 -2.66
CA LYS A 79 -16.80 8.48 -3.85
C LYS A 79 -18.09 7.63 -3.93
N ASP A 80 -18.94 7.92 -4.88
CA ASP A 80 -20.12 7.11 -5.28
C ASP A 80 -21.02 6.73 -4.10
N LYS A 81 -21.32 7.72 -3.24
CA LYS A 81 -22.07 7.52 -2.01
C LYS A 81 -23.48 7.01 -2.29
N THR A 82 -23.76 5.78 -1.82
CA THR A 82 -25.06 5.14 -1.88
C THR A 82 -25.78 5.21 -0.53
N PRO A 83 -27.12 5.41 -0.52
CA PRO A 83 -27.90 5.37 0.72
C PRO A 83 -28.04 3.93 1.24
N LEU A 84 -27.66 3.71 2.49
CA LEU A 84 -27.89 2.46 3.22
C LEU A 84 -28.94 2.71 4.29
N GLU A 85 -30.11 2.02 4.19
CA GLU A 85 -31.17 2.11 5.19
C GLU A 85 -30.73 1.45 6.51
N GLN A 86 -30.91 2.16 7.62
CA GLN A 86 -30.61 1.68 8.97
C GLN A 86 -31.85 1.02 9.59
N GLU A 87 -31.67 0.24 10.66
CA GLU A 87 -32.76 -0.43 11.37
C GLU A 87 -33.87 0.52 11.92
N ASP A 88 -33.51 1.79 12.15
CA ASP A 88 -34.43 2.84 12.59
C ASP A 88 -35.16 3.56 11.45
N GLY A 89 -34.95 3.14 10.19
CA GLY A 89 -35.51 3.74 8.98
C GLY A 89 -34.79 5.00 8.51
N SER A 90 -33.70 5.39 9.15
CA SER A 90 -32.81 6.47 8.67
C SER A 90 -31.88 5.97 7.55
N PHE A 91 -31.29 6.91 6.78
CA PHE A 91 -30.32 6.57 5.74
C PHE A 91 -28.94 7.07 6.12
N LYS A 92 -27.96 6.15 6.10
CA LYS A 92 -26.53 6.47 6.14
C LYS A 92 -25.97 6.39 4.73
N TYR A 93 -25.30 7.44 4.26
CA TYR A 93 -24.61 7.40 2.98
C TYR A 93 -23.23 6.77 3.14
N VAL A 94 -22.94 5.73 2.37
CA VAL A 94 -21.67 4.99 2.37
C VAL A 94 -21.02 5.15 1.02
N GLY A 95 -19.81 5.65 1.00
CA GLY A 95 -18.99 5.82 -0.20
C GLY A 95 -17.96 4.72 -0.36
N GLU A 96 -17.60 4.45 -1.60
CA GLU A 96 -16.46 3.58 -1.91
C GLU A 96 -15.15 4.26 -1.51
N ALA A 97 -14.26 3.49 -0.87
CA ALA A 97 -12.97 3.98 -0.41
C ALA A 97 -11.94 3.99 -1.55
N PHE A 98 -11.21 5.09 -1.67
CA PHE A 98 -10.06 5.24 -2.57
C PHE A 98 -8.87 5.73 -1.75
N THR A 99 -7.86 4.89 -1.59
CA THR A 99 -6.63 5.25 -0.89
C THR A 99 -5.69 5.99 -1.85
N ASN A 100 -5.22 7.17 -1.44
CA ASN A 100 -4.43 8.05 -2.29
C ASN A 100 -2.94 7.97 -1.90
N TYR A 101 -2.08 7.90 -2.91
CA TYR A 101 -0.64 7.73 -2.75
C TYR A 101 0.15 8.76 -3.55
N LYS A 102 1.40 9.02 -3.07
CA LYS A 102 2.48 9.56 -3.89
C LYS A 102 3.41 8.40 -4.27
N ILE A 103 3.75 8.35 -5.54
CA ILE A 103 4.55 7.29 -6.13
C ILE A 103 5.72 7.91 -6.89
N LYS A 104 6.93 7.42 -6.60
CA LYS A 104 8.09 7.66 -7.45
C LYS A 104 8.14 6.56 -8.51
N VAL A 105 7.93 6.92 -9.78
CA VAL A 105 8.07 5.99 -10.90
C VAL A 105 9.54 5.61 -11.06
N LEU A 106 9.85 4.33 -11.07
CA LEU A 106 11.20 3.78 -11.21
C LEU A 106 11.45 3.18 -12.59
N TYR A 107 10.40 2.60 -13.21
CA TYR A 107 10.50 1.98 -14.52
C TYR A 107 9.14 1.94 -15.21
N ASN A 108 9.04 2.51 -16.42
CA ASN A 108 7.83 2.41 -17.26
C ASN A 108 7.90 1.13 -18.10
N LEU A 109 6.82 0.32 -18.07
CA LEU A 109 6.68 -0.92 -18.83
C LEU A 109 5.71 -0.74 -20.01
N LYS A 110 4.62 0.00 -19.81
CA LYS A 110 3.65 0.38 -20.87
C LYS A 110 3.34 1.85 -20.74
N ASN A 111 3.44 2.60 -21.87
CA ASN A 111 3.35 4.05 -21.93
C ASN A 111 4.35 4.75 -20.99
N GLU A 112 4.44 6.06 -20.99
CA GLU A 112 5.55 6.74 -20.33
C GLU A 112 5.05 7.83 -19.37
N LEU A 113 5.18 7.55 -18.07
CA LEU A 113 4.96 8.51 -16.98
C LEU A 113 6.27 9.18 -16.58
N VAL A 114 6.17 10.38 -16.04
CA VAL A 114 7.32 11.15 -15.55
C VAL A 114 8.06 10.39 -14.43
N THR A 115 9.39 10.46 -14.44
CA THR A 115 10.27 9.79 -13.46
C THR A 115 11.06 10.76 -12.59
N ASP A 116 11.07 12.05 -12.94
CA ASP A 116 11.83 13.11 -12.27
C ASP A 116 11.10 13.73 -11.07
N LYS A 117 9.82 13.46 -10.93
CA LYS A 117 8.97 13.89 -9.81
C LYS A 117 8.01 12.79 -9.38
N GLU A 118 7.45 12.94 -8.19
CA GLU A 118 6.39 12.06 -7.70
C GLU A 118 5.07 12.31 -8.44
N ILE A 119 4.36 11.23 -8.70
CA ILE A 119 3.01 11.26 -9.26
C ILE A 119 1.97 10.96 -8.18
N SER A 120 0.74 11.42 -8.38
CA SER A 120 -0.41 11.05 -7.57
C SER A 120 -1.12 9.87 -8.18
N LEU A 121 -1.57 8.92 -7.34
CA LEU A 121 -2.27 7.72 -7.74
C LEU A 121 -3.36 7.41 -6.73
N ALA A 122 -4.58 7.16 -7.21
CA ALA A 122 -5.67 6.63 -6.41
C ALA A 122 -5.73 5.10 -6.55
N LYS A 123 -5.84 4.38 -5.44
CA LYS A 123 -6.08 2.94 -5.39
C LYS A 123 -7.48 2.70 -4.86
N GLN A 124 -8.35 2.06 -5.65
CA GLN A 124 -9.68 1.67 -5.18
C GLN A 124 -9.53 0.62 -4.09
N GLY A 125 -10.25 0.83 -2.99
CA GLY A 125 -10.11 0.10 -1.74
C GLY A 125 -9.47 0.95 -0.64
N GLY A 126 -9.63 0.52 0.60
CA GLY A 126 -9.11 1.23 1.77
C GLY A 126 -9.99 1.08 2.99
N ILE A 127 -9.69 1.89 4.01
CA ILE A 127 -10.48 1.91 5.23
C ILE A 127 -11.85 2.55 4.97
N ARG A 128 -12.92 1.95 5.49
CA ARG A 128 -14.27 2.51 5.45
C ARG A 128 -14.33 3.87 6.13
N GLU A 129 -15.25 4.73 5.72
CA GLU A 129 -15.41 6.10 6.27
C GLU A 129 -15.62 6.12 7.80
N ASP A 130 -16.22 5.05 8.36
CA ASP A 130 -16.42 4.88 9.80
C ASP A 130 -15.25 4.18 10.53
N GLY A 131 -14.19 3.81 9.82
CA GLY A 131 -13.03 3.12 10.37
C GLY A 131 -13.28 1.67 10.79
N SER A 132 -14.43 1.10 10.45
CA SER A 132 -14.84 -0.23 10.94
C SER A 132 -14.12 -1.40 10.28
N ALA A 133 -13.69 -1.24 9.03
CA ALA A 133 -13.07 -2.29 8.23
C ALA A 133 -12.26 -1.71 7.07
N TYR A 134 -11.41 -2.56 6.46
CA TYR A 134 -10.86 -2.34 5.13
C TYR A 134 -11.67 -3.10 4.10
N ASP A 135 -11.93 -2.47 2.94
CA ASP A 135 -12.45 -3.11 1.75
C ASP A 135 -11.33 -3.15 0.70
N ILE A 136 -10.95 -4.36 0.23
CA ILE A 136 -9.85 -4.57 -0.73
C ILE A 136 -10.34 -5.59 -1.74
N PHE A 137 -10.03 -5.42 -3.04
CA PHE A 137 -10.36 -6.42 -4.04
C PHE A 137 -9.72 -7.77 -3.73
N GLU A 138 -10.46 -8.85 -4.00
CA GLU A 138 -9.90 -10.21 -3.98
C GLU A 138 -8.67 -10.26 -4.91
N ASP A 139 -7.64 -10.98 -4.51
CA ASP A 139 -6.36 -11.09 -5.23
C ASP A 139 -5.67 -9.74 -5.51
N ASP A 140 -5.86 -8.76 -4.62
CA ASP A 140 -5.19 -7.47 -4.68
C ASP A 140 -4.77 -7.00 -3.28
N LEU A 141 -4.08 -5.86 -3.18
CA LEU A 141 -3.55 -5.33 -1.93
C LEU A 141 -3.54 -3.81 -1.90
N LEU A 142 -3.45 -3.24 -0.70
CA LEU A 142 -3.13 -1.83 -0.50
C LEU A 142 -1.61 -1.65 -0.40
N PRO A 143 -1.01 -0.79 -1.24
CA PRO A 143 0.42 -0.55 -1.22
C PRO A 143 0.91 0.05 0.11
N GLU A 144 2.09 -0.37 0.57
CA GLU A 144 2.74 0.11 1.78
C GLU A 144 3.84 1.13 1.46
N ILE A 145 3.98 2.15 2.33
CA ILE A 145 5.02 3.19 2.19
C ILE A 145 6.41 2.54 2.23
N GLY A 146 7.28 2.97 1.32
CA GLY A 146 8.67 2.50 1.19
C GLY A 146 8.83 1.26 0.33
N LYS A 147 7.73 0.54 0.01
CA LYS A 147 7.77 -0.66 -0.83
C LYS A 147 7.62 -0.33 -2.32
N VAL A 148 8.07 -1.26 -3.15
CA VAL A 148 8.03 -1.20 -4.62
C VAL A 148 7.00 -2.18 -5.14
N TYR A 149 6.24 -1.77 -6.17
CA TYR A 149 5.19 -2.56 -6.80
C TYR A 149 5.18 -2.33 -8.31
N ILE A 150 4.61 -3.29 -9.07
CA ILE A 150 4.12 -3.01 -10.42
C ILE A 150 2.66 -2.56 -10.27
N PHE A 151 2.32 -1.45 -10.91
CA PHE A 151 0.98 -0.90 -10.96
C PHE A 151 0.42 -1.01 -12.37
N ASN A 152 -0.81 -1.55 -12.47
CA ASN A 152 -1.64 -1.52 -13.66
C ASN A 152 -2.65 -0.38 -13.47
N ALA A 153 -2.48 0.72 -14.19
CA ALA A 153 -3.22 1.96 -13.96
C ALA A 153 -4.05 2.38 -15.16
N TYR A 154 -5.19 3.00 -14.84
CA TYR A 154 -6.16 3.57 -15.78
C TYR A 154 -6.15 5.09 -15.68
N THR A 155 -6.29 5.78 -16.81
CA THR A 155 -6.50 7.22 -16.85
C THR A 155 -7.97 7.54 -16.63
N GLN A 156 -8.27 8.46 -15.72
CA GLN A 156 -9.61 8.98 -15.52
C GLN A 156 -9.87 10.18 -16.45
N ASP A 157 -11.14 10.57 -16.62
CA ASP A 157 -11.54 11.70 -17.46
C ASP A 157 -10.87 13.03 -17.07
N ASP A 158 -10.47 13.16 -15.80
CA ASP A 158 -9.77 14.33 -15.27
C ASP A 158 -8.23 14.23 -15.36
N GLY A 159 -7.70 13.23 -16.07
CA GLY A 159 -6.26 13.00 -16.21
C GLY A 159 -5.59 12.32 -15.02
N SER A 160 -6.30 12.08 -13.93
CA SER A 160 -5.76 11.36 -12.77
C SER A 160 -5.57 9.87 -13.04
N LEU A 161 -4.72 9.20 -12.25
CA LEU A 161 -4.47 7.76 -12.35
C LEU A 161 -5.22 6.99 -11.28
N LEU A 162 -5.91 5.95 -11.72
CA LEU A 162 -6.61 4.98 -10.87
C LEU A 162 -5.99 3.58 -11.04
N VAL A 163 -5.77 2.89 -9.93
CA VAL A 163 -5.47 1.46 -9.87
C VAL A 163 -6.65 0.76 -9.21
N SER A 164 -7.27 -0.20 -9.89
CA SER A 164 -8.50 -0.85 -9.45
C SER A 164 -8.59 -2.28 -9.96
N GLY A 165 -9.24 -3.14 -9.18
CA GLY A 165 -9.54 -4.53 -9.51
C GLY A 165 -8.48 -5.51 -9.05
N ALA A 166 -8.77 -6.81 -9.23
CA ALA A 166 -7.88 -7.90 -8.91
C ALA A 166 -6.58 -7.82 -9.72
N ASN A 167 -5.46 -8.23 -9.13
CA ASN A 167 -4.13 -8.22 -9.77
C ASN A 167 -3.71 -6.87 -10.37
N SER A 168 -4.28 -5.77 -9.87
CA SER A 168 -3.92 -4.43 -10.35
C SER A 168 -2.65 -3.87 -9.67
N THR A 169 -2.23 -4.47 -8.56
CA THR A 169 -1.01 -4.14 -7.82
C THR A 169 -0.22 -5.41 -7.54
N ILE A 170 0.98 -5.52 -8.09
CA ILE A 170 1.83 -6.70 -7.95
C ILE A 170 2.98 -6.41 -7.00
N SER A 171 3.07 -7.18 -5.93
CA SER A 171 4.17 -7.10 -4.96
C SER A 171 5.42 -7.78 -5.47
N PHE A 172 6.56 -7.33 -4.95
CA PHE A 172 7.85 -7.97 -5.09
C PHE A 172 8.24 -8.66 -3.78
N ASP A 173 9.32 -9.46 -3.83
CA ASP A 173 9.94 -9.97 -2.62
C ASP A 173 10.59 -8.83 -1.79
N GLU A 174 10.85 -9.09 -0.50
CA GLU A 174 11.40 -8.08 0.43
C GLU A 174 12.76 -7.49 -0.02
N LYS A 175 13.54 -8.23 -0.83
CA LYS A 175 14.84 -7.76 -1.31
C LYS A 175 14.68 -6.70 -2.39
N THR A 176 13.67 -6.83 -3.23
CA THR A 176 13.39 -5.94 -4.35
C THR A 176 12.97 -4.55 -3.88
N HIS A 177 12.35 -4.41 -2.69
CA HIS A 177 11.95 -3.10 -2.16
C HIS A 177 13.12 -2.13 -1.91
N ASN A 178 14.36 -2.63 -1.88
CA ASN A 178 15.57 -1.81 -1.76
C ASN A 178 16.20 -1.46 -3.13
N ILE A 179 15.64 -1.97 -4.24
CA ILE A 179 16.10 -1.67 -5.59
C ILE A 179 15.41 -0.40 -6.06
N ASP A 180 16.19 0.55 -6.59
CA ASP A 180 15.69 1.82 -7.11
C ASP A 180 16.22 2.13 -8.52
N THR A 181 16.91 1.19 -9.14
CA THR A 181 17.46 1.33 -10.50
C THR A 181 16.69 0.45 -11.49
N GLN A 182 16.32 1.04 -12.63
CA GLN A 182 15.67 0.31 -13.73
C GLN A 182 16.46 -0.94 -14.15
N LYS A 183 17.79 -0.83 -14.24
CA LYS A 183 18.67 -1.94 -14.66
C LYS A 183 18.61 -3.16 -13.74
N GLU A 184 18.38 -2.97 -12.46
CA GLU A 184 18.27 -4.06 -11.49
C GLU A 184 16.84 -4.59 -11.44
N LEU A 185 15.84 -3.70 -11.50
CA LEU A 185 14.42 -4.07 -11.58
C LEU A 185 14.13 -4.94 -12.81
N ALA A 186 14.69 -4.61 -13.97
CA ALA A 186 14.53 -5.38 -15.21
C ALA A 186 15.06 -6.84 -15.14
N LYS A 187 15.76 -7.22 -14.05
CA LYS A 187 16.23 -8.59 -13.84
C LYS A 187 15.31 -9.43 -12.96
N THR A 188 14.31 -8.81 -12.33
CA THR A 188 13.36 -9.53 -11.48
C THR A 188 12.36 -10.32 -12.34
N GLU A 189 11.89 -11.44 -11.80
CA GLU A 189 10.94 -12.32 -12.51
C GLU A 189 9.62 -11.59 -12.78
N GLU A 190 9.16 -10.78 -11.84
CA GLU A 190 7.94 -10.00 -11.95
C GLU A 190 8.02 -9.00 -13.11
N VAL A 191 9.11 -8.23 -13.19
CA VAL A 191 9.30 -7.26 -14.28
C VAL A 191 9.40 -7.96 -15.63
N GLN A 192 10.20 -9.02 -15.75
CA GLN A 192 10.33 -9.79 -16.99
C GLN A 192 8.99 -10.39 -17.44
N ARG A 193 8.18 -10.87 -16.49
CA ARG A 193 6.83 -11.36 -16.79
C ARG A 193 5.93 -10.26 -17.33
N TYR A 194 6.00 -9.05 -16.76
CA TYR A 194 5.17 -7.93 -17.20
C TYR A 194 5.70 -7.27 -18.48
N GLU A 195 7.01 -7.20 -18.72
CA GLU A 195 7.58 -6.83 -20.02
C GLU A 195 7.07 -7.77 -21.13
N ASN A 196 7.15 -9.09 -20.89
CA ASN A 196 6.61 -10.06 -21.83
C ASN A 196 5.09 -9.91 -22.02
N ALA A 197 4.35 -9.56 -20.97
CA ALA A 197 2.91 -9.32 -21.07
C ALA A 197 2.60 -8.06 -21.90
N VAL A 198 3.40 -7.00 -21.80
CA VAL A 198 3.29 -5.81 -22.65
C VAL A 198 3.53 -6.16 -24.12
N ASP A 199 4.57 -6.94 -24.41
CA ASP A 199 4.90 -7.36 -25.79
C ASP A 199 3.82 -8.26 -26.41
N ASN A 200 3.09 -9.01 -25.58
CA ASN A 200 2.05 -9.96 -26.00
C ASN A 200 0.64 -9.55 -25.50
N GLN A 201 0.41 -8.26 -25.26
CA GLN A 201 -0.85 -7.78 -24.70
C GLN A 201 -2.07 -8.10 -25.58
N ILE A 202 -3.17 -8.46 -24.93
CA ILE A 202 -4.47 -8.65 -25.57
C ILE A 202 -5.23 -7.33 -25.38
N LEU A 203 -5.29 -6.52 -26.44
CA LEU A 203 -5.93 -5.21 -26.37
C LEU A 203 -7.44 -5.34 -26.12
N ILE A 204 -7.90 -4.60 -25.15
CA ILE A 204 -9.30 -4.30 -24.90
C ILE A 204 -9.52 -2.86 -25.38
N GLU A 205 -10.76 -2.41 -25.52
CA GLU A 205 -11.06 -1.06 -26.02
C GLU A 205 -10.22 0.02 -25.30
N ASP A 206 -9.49 0.80 -26.12
CA ASP A 206 -8.68 1.92 -25.65
C ASP A 206 -9.55 3.19 -25.66
N ASN A 207 -9.62 3.89 -24.53
CA ASN A 207 -10.30 5.17 -24.41
C ASN A 207 -9.50 6.35 -24.98
N ASN A 208 -8.23 6.12 -25.34
CA ASN A 208 -7.26 7.12 -25.83
C ASN A 208 -6.99 8.28 -24.87
N LEU A 209 -7.32 8.13 -23.59
CA LEU A 209 -7.04 9.13 -22.55
C LEU A 209 -5.56 9.12 -22.18
N LYS A 210 -5.06 10.30 -21.82
CA LYS A 210 -3.68 10.47 -21.36
C LYS A 210 -3.67 11.07 -19.96
N SER A 211 -2.81 10.52 -19.11
CA SER A 211 -2.65 11.06 -17.76
C SER A 211 -1.95 12.42 -17.78
N ASP A 212 -2.27 13.27 -16.80
CA ASP A 212 -1.55 14.52 -16.51
C ASP A 212 -0.05 14.30 -16.22
N PHE A 213 0.34 13.07 -15.92
CA PHE A 213 1.71 12.64 -15.68
C PHE A 213 2.38 11.97 -16.88
N ASP A 214 1.68 11.85 -18.04
CA ASP A 214 2.28 11.35 -19.29
C ASP A 214 3.31 12.35 -19.81
N VAL A 215 4.48 11.88 -20.20
CA VAL A 215 5.56 12.75 -20.68
C VAL A 215 5.19 13.56 -21.92
N SER A 216 4.25 13.07 -22.75
CA SER A 216 3.74 13.78 -23.92
C SER A 216 2.87 14.99 -23.59
N GLN A 217 2.37 15.12 -22.36
CA GLN A 217 1.56 16.24 -21.89
C GLN A 217 2.40 17.37 -21.28
N LEU A 218 3.71 17.19 -21.12
CA LEU A 218 4.62 18.12 -20.44
C LEU A 218 5.29 19.12 -21.40
N GLN A 219 4.59 19.61 -22.42
CA GLN A 219 5.14 20.62 -23.36
C GLN A 219 5.03 22.04 -22.83
#